data_146fd0669e7b71454e960d1996ffd706
#
_entry.id   146fd0669e7b71454e960d1996ffd706
#
_cell.length_a   1.000
_cell.length_b   1.000
_cell.length_c   1.000
_cell.angle_alpha   90.00
_cell.angle_beta   90.00
_cell.angle_gamma   90.00
#
_symmetry.space_group_name_H-M   'P 1'
#
loop_
_entity.id
_entity.type
_entity.pdbx_description
1 polymer ?
#
loop_
_entity_poly.entity_id
_entity_poly.type
_entity_poly.pdbx_seq_one_letter_code
_entity_poly.pdbx_strand_id
1 'polypeptide(L)'
;MPPSADRHEAATDPDEQARRFAGESLADADPTGWFERLYNAAAEGGATVPWDRGHAHPLLIEWSEATRPDGRGKRALVVGSGLGDDAELVAGFGYDTVAFDISETAVRTARSRYPDSAVDYVTADLLEPPSAWTEACDLVVECQTVQSLPPEAHLAAIANVGRFVAPGGLLLVIALGEVEPFEGPPWPLTRSEIDAFAAGGLSAVRVEDLSHQDNPGLHRWRAEFRR
;
A
#
# COMPACT_ATOMS: atom_id res chain seq x y z
N MET A 1 53.57 -2.99 8.36
CA MET A 1 52.18 -2.62 8.56
C MET A 1 51.33 -3.43 7.59
N PRO A 2 50.45 -4.31 8.03
CA PRO A 2 49.51 -4.97 7.12
C PRO A 2 48.38 -3.98 6.74
N PRO A 3 47.80 -4.06 5.53
CA PRO A 3 46.70 -3.19 5.11
C PRO A 3 45.44 -3.54 5.91
N SER A 4 44.78 -2.49 6.37
CA SER A 4 43.46 -2.59 7.00
C SER A 4 42.48 -3.21 6.01
N ALA A 5 41.91 -4.34 6.37
CA ALA A 5 40.78 -4.92 5.65
C ALA A 5 39.57 -3.99 5.86
N ASP A 6 39.22 -3.23 4.83
CA ASP A 6 37.91 -2.60 4.71
C ASP A 6 36.86 -3.73 4.75
N ARG A 7 36.24 -3.87 5.91
CA ARG A 7 34.99 -4.60 5.99
C ARG A 7 33.91 -3.73 5.33
N HIS A 8 33.68 -3.93 4.04
CA HIS A 8 32.37 -3.61 3.46
C HIS A 8 31.37 -4.46 4.25
N GLU A 9 30.69 -3.87 5.21
CA GLU A 9 29.44 -4.40 5.71
C GLU A 9 28.53 -4.53 4.49
N ALA A 10 28.24 -5.76 4.08
CA ALA A 10 27.29 -6.02 3.00
C ALA A 10 25.98 -5.37 3.41
N ALA A 11 25.51 -4.42 2.61
CA ALA A 11 24.21 -3.79 2.84
C ALA A 11 23.18 -4.91 2.94
N THR A 12 22.50 -5.00 4.07
CA THR A 12 21.46 -6.02 4.29
C THR A 12 20.33 -5.80 3.27
N ASP A 13 19.87 -6.87 2.64
CA ASP A 13 18.74 -6.83 1.69
C ASP A 13 17.51 -6.16 2.36
N PRO A 14 16.95 -5.10 1.76
CA PRO A 14 15.78 -4.41 2.32
C PRO A 14 14.58 -5.33 2.61
N ASP A 15 14.34 -6.32 1.75
CA ASP A 15 13.26 -7.29 1.94
C ASP A 15 13.55 -8.23 3.11
N GLU A 16 14.81 -8.62 3.31
CA GLU A 16 15.23 -9.41 4.47
C GLU A 16 15.07 -8.63 5.77
N GLN A 17 15.40 -7.32 5.76
CA GLN A 17 15.18 -6.45 6.91
C GLN A 17 13.69 -6.35 7.26
N ALA A 18 12.83 -6.12 6.27
CA ALA A 18 11.39 -6.04 6.46
C ALA A 18 10.83 -7.35 7.05
N ARG A 19 11.22 -8.52 6.48
CA ARG A 19 10.82 -9.83 7.00
C ARG A 19 11.27 -10.07 8.44
N ARG A 20 12.46 -9.61 8.83
CA ARG A 20 12.93 -9.71 10.21
C ARG A 20 12.05 -8.91 11.16
N PHE A 21 11.78 -7.63 10.86
CA PHE A 21 10.90 -6.78 11.68
C PHE A 21 9.50 -7.37 11.80
N ALA A 22 8.97 -7.90 10.71
CA ALA A 22 7.66 -8.57 10.72
C ALA A 22 7.67 -9.83 11.58
N GLY A 23 8.68 -10.69 11.45
CA GLY A 23 8.79 -11.91 12.26
C GLY A 23 8.85 -11.61 13.76
N GLU A 24 9.59 -10.57 14.17
CA GLU A 24 9.63 -10.13 15.57
C GLU A 24 8.27 -9.63 16.05
N SER A 25 7.57 -8.82 15.24
CA SER A 25 6.26 -8.26 15.58
C SER A 25 5.18 -9.32 15.70
N LEU A 26 5.16 -10.28 14.75
CA LEU A 26 4.21 -11.40 14.76
C LEU A 26 4.43 -12.34 15.95
N ALA A 27 5.68 -12.54 16.39
CA ALA A 27 5.98 -13.32 17.60
C ALA A 27 5.37 -12.67 18.88
N ASP A 28 5.23 -11.35 18.86
CA ASP A 28 4.60 -10.57 19.95
C ASP A 28 3.07 -10.45 19.76
N ALA A 29 2.48 -11.16 18.78
CA ALA A 29 1.06 -11.07 18.40
C ALA A 29 0.63 -9.64 17.95
N ASP A 30 1.55 -8.88 17.39
CA ASP A 30 1.33 -7.54 16.85
C ASP A 30 1.47 -7.58 15.31
N PRO A 31 0.36 -7.66 14.55
CA PRO A 31 0.40 -7.84 13.11
C PRO A 31 0.89 -6.60 12.34
N THR A 32 0.94 -5.43 12.98
CA THR A 32 1.18 -4.15 12.32
C THR A 32 2.34 -3.34 12.89
N GLY A 33 2.81 -3.62 14.08
CA GLY A 33 3.87 -2.83 14.75
C GLY A 33 5.22 -2.82 14.04
N TRP A 34 5.47 -3.79 13.16
CA TRP A 34 6.69 -3.84 12.37
C TRP A 34 6.81 -2.70 11.36
N PHE A 35 5.69 -2.14 10.88
CA PHE A 35 5.71 -0.98 9.98
C PHE A 35 6.36 0.23 10.65
N GLU A 36 5.92 0.58 11.87
CA GLU A 36 6.51 1.69 12.62
C GLU A 36 8.00 1.44 12.91
N ARG A 37 8.37 0.20 13.27
CA ARG A 37 9.79 -0.15 13.53
C ARG A 37 10.64 0.00 12.27
N LEU A 38 10.15 -0.43 11.10
CA LEU A 38 10.88 -0.31 9.82
C LEU A 38 11.04 1.15 9.43
N TYR A 39 9.96 1.95 9.47
CA TYR A 39 10.02 3.37 9.10
C TYR A 39 10.90 4.18 10.06
N ASN A 40 10.87 3.89 11.36
CA ASN A 40 11.77 4.50 12.33
C ASN A 40 13.24 4.17 12.03
N ALA A 41 13.55 2.89 11.84
CA ALA A 41 14.90 2.47 11.51
C ALA A 41 15.40 3.11 10.20
N ALA A 42 14.52 3.26 9.20
CA ALA A 42 14.84 3.92 7.94
C ALA A 42 15.09 5.43 8.14
N ALA A 43 14.28 6.11 8.95
CA ALA A 43 14.47 7.52 9.27
C ALA A 43 15.79 7.80 10.00
N GLU A 44 16.28 6.83 10.76
CA GLU A 44 17.59 6.88 11.45
C GLU A 44 18.77 6.40 10.57
N GLY A 45 18.49 5.97 9.31
CA GLY A 45 19.50 5.47 8.38
C GLY A 45 19.96 4.02 8.65
N GLY A 46 19.25 3.29 9.52
CA GLY A 46 19.54 1.90 9.88
C GLY A 46 18.82 0.85 9.02
N ALA A 47 17.88 1.28 8.18
CA ALA A 47 17.13 0.40 7.27
C ALA A 47 16.81 1.10 5.95
N THR A 48 16.34 0.31 4.97
CA THR A 48 15.77 0.81 3.72
C THR A 48 14.35 0.31 3.60
N VAL A 49 13.42 1.18 3.24
CA VAL A 49 12.02 0.81 2.98
C VAL A 49 11.96 0.15 1.59
N PRO A 50 11.61 -1.15 1.46
CA PRO A 50 11.71 -1.87 0.18
C PRO A 50 10.81 -1.30 -0.93
N TRP A 51 9.70 -0.69 -0.54
CA TRP A 51 8.71 -0.10 -1.46
C TRP A 51 8.89 1.40 -1.71
N ASP A 52 9.92 2.05 -1.12
CA ASP A 52 10.26 3.45 -1.44
C ASP A 52 10.94 3.52 -2.81
N ARG A 53 10.16 3.91 -3.81
CA ARG A 53 10.63 4.06 -5.21
C ARG A 53 10.96 5.50 -5.56
N GLY A 54 10.57 6.47 -4.71
CA GLY A 54 10.66 7.90 -5.02
C GLY A 54 9.69 8.36 -6.13
N HIS A 55 8.73 7.53 -6.48
CA HIS A 55 7.64 7.81 -7.42
C HIS A 55 6.46 6.87 -7.19
N ALA A 56 5.28 7.24 -7.67
CA ALA A 56 4.08 6.43 -7.58
C ALA A 56 4.25 5.05 -8.25
N HIS A 57 3.45 4.08 -7.81
CA HIS A 57 3.50 2.72 -8.32
C HIS A 57 3.26 2.69 -9.84
N PRO A 58 4.08 1.97 -10.66
CA PRO A 58 3.95 1.99 -12.11
C PRO A 58 2.56 1.63 -12.63
N LEU A 59 1.89 0.62 -12.04
CA LEU A 59 0.53 0.24 -12.46
C LEU A 59 -0.52 1.30 -12.11
N LEU A 60 -0.30 2.15 -11.10
CA LEU A 60 -1.15 3.30 -10.78
C LEU A 60 -0.92 4.42 -11.82
N ILE A 61 0.33 4.66 -12.21
CA ILE A 61 0.67 5.60 -13.29
C ILE A 61 0.00 5.16 -14.58
N GLU A 62 0.21 3.91 -15.03
CA GLU A 62 -0.41 3.36 -16.24
C GLU A 62 -1.94 3.45 -16.23
N TRP A 63 -2.56 3.11 -15.07
CA TRP A 63 -4.01 3.22 -14.90
C TRP A 63 -4.46 4.69 -15.09
N SER A 64 -3.75 5.62 -14.50
CA SER A 64 -4.08 7.04 -14.59
C SER A 64 -3.93 7.62 -16.00
N GLU A 65 -2.91 7.20 -16.72
CA GLU A 65 -2.69 7.58 -18.13
C GLU A 65 -3.81 7.06 -19.05
N ALA A 66 -4.25 5.83 -18.79
CA ALA A 66 -5.30 5.18 -19.58
C ALA A 66 -6.70 5.76 -19.27
N THR A 67 -7.01 6.05 -18.01
CA THR A 67 -8.35 6.48 -17.57
C THR A 67 -8.52 7.99 -17.49
N ARG A 68 -7.42 8.74 -17.30
CA ARG A 68 -7.40 10.20 -17.13
C ARG A 68 -8.42 10.68 -16.11
N PRO A 69 -8.29 10.25 -14.84
CA PRO A 69 -9.28 10.55 -13.83
C PRO A 69 -9.40 12.06 -13.61
N ASP A 70 -10.65 12.55 -13.44
CA ASP A 70 -10.94 13.94 -13.06
C ASP A 70 -11.51 13.94 -11.64
N GLY A 71 -10.70 14.38 -10.69
CA GLY A 71 -10.99 14.41 -9.26
C GLY A 71 -11.62 15.71 -8.77
N ARG A 72 -11.83 16.73 -9.63
CA ARG A 72 -12.35 18.02 -9.21
C ARG A 72 -13.72 17.90 -8.53
N GLY A 73 -13.78 18.38 -7.28
CA GLY A 73 -14.98 18.29 -6.45
C GLY A 73 -15.31 16.89 -5.92
N LYS A 74 -14.35 15.96 -6.00
CA LYS A 74 -14.46 14.59 -5.53
C LYS A 74 -13.43 14.29 -4.46
N ARG A 75 -13.68 13.26 -3.65
CA ARG A 75 -12.81 12.82 -2.57
C ARG A 75 -12.11 11.53 -2.91
N ALA A 76 -10.83 11.44 -2.55
CA ALA A 76 -10.08 10.20 -2.64
C ALA A 76 -9.51 9.76 -1.28
N LEU A 77 -9.35 8.45 -1.12
CA LEU A 77 -8.65 7.85 0.00
C LEU A 77 -7.56 6.92 -0.52
N VAL A 78 -6.33 7.14 -0.05
CA VAL A 78 -5.19 6.25 -0.33
C VAL A 78 -4.86 5.46 0.92
N VAL A 79 -4.95 4.14 0.80
CA VAL A 79 -4.80 3.18 1.88
C VAL A 79 -3.34 2.78 2.03
N GLY A 80 -2.77 2.86 3.25
CA GLY A 80 -1.38 2.49 3.50
C GLY A 80 -0.41 3.33 2.68
N SER A 81 -0.50 4.66 2.84
CA SER A 81 0.16 5.62 1.96
C SER A 81 1.69 5.61 1.99
N GLY A 82 2.28 4.96 2.99
CA GLY A 82 3.73 4.92 3.15
C GLY A 82 4.34 6.32 3.13
N LEU A 83 5.25 6.54 2.19
CA LEU A 83 5.99 7.80 2.05
C LEU A 83 5.31 8.82 1.12
N GLY A 84 4.09 8.53 0.61
CA GLY A 84 3.20 9.51 0.01
C GLY A 84 3.16 9.56 -1.51
N ASP A 85 4.05 8.87 -2.23
CA ASP A 85 4.19 9.02 -3.69
C ASP A 85 2.88 8.73 -4.46
N ASP A 86 2.14 7.67 -4.07
CA ASP A 86 0.84 7.32 -4.70
C ASP A 86 -0.23 8.38 -4.37
N ALA A 87 -0.22 8.91 -3.15
CA ALA A 87 -1.17 9.93 -2.71
C ALA A 87 -0.98 11.25 -3.45
N GLU A 88 0.26 11.66 -3.67
CA GLU A 88 0.59 12.87 -4.46
C GLU A 88 0.13 12.73 -5.91
N LEU A 89 0.30 11.55 -6.52
CA LEU A 89 -0.22 11.30 -7.86
C LEU A 89 -1.74 11.44 -7.90
N VAL A 90 -2.46 10.87 -6.93
CA VAL A 90 -3.93 10.95 -6.84
C VAL A 90 -4.40 12.38 -6.64
N ALA A 91 -3.77 13.13 -5.74
CA ALA A 91 -4.07 14.55 -5.52
C ALA A 91 -3.82 15.38 -6.78
N GLY A 92 -2.80 15.04 -7.57
CA GLY A 92 -2.49 15.69 -8.85
C GLY A 92 -3.63 15.62 -9.88
N PHE A 93 -4.59 14.69 -9.73
CA PHE A 93 -5.81 14.64 -10.56
C PHE A 93 -6.94 15.57 -10.05
N GLY A 94 -6.71 16.32 -8.97
CA GLY A 94 -7.65 17.29 -8.42
C GLY A 94 -8.62 16.73 -7.38
N TYR A 95 -8.39 15.52 -6.87
CA TYR A 95 -9.15 14.98 -5.74
C TYR A 95 -8.81 15.71 -4.44
N ASP A 96 -9.82 15.92 -3.59
CA ASP A 96 -9.62 16.16 -2.16
C ASP A 96 -9.16 14.84 -1.53
N THR A 97 -7.85 14.72 -1.30
CA THR A 97 -7.19 13.46 -1.01
C THR A 97 -6.82 13.33 0.46
N VAL A 98 -7.35 12.31 1.10
CA VAL A 98 -6.87 11.80 2.39
C VAL A 98 -5.98 10.59 2.12
N ALA A 99 -4.86 10.50 2.81
CA ALA A 99 -3.94 9.38 2.72
C ALA A 99 -3.54 8.92 4.13
N PHE A 100 -3.67 7.66 4.44
CA PHE A 100 -3.35 7.20 5.78
C PHE A 100 -2.37 6.04 5.78
N ASP A 101 -1.61 5.97 6.87
CA ASP A 101 -0.74 4.85 7.21
C ASP A 101 -0.86 4.56 8.69
N ILE A 102 -0.59 3.32 9.11
CA ILE A 102 -0.56 2.97 10.52
C ILE A 102 0.67 3.52 11.23
N SER A 103 1.75 3.74 10.47
CA SER A 103 3.01 4.29 10.99
C SER A 103 2.96 5.82 11.08
N GLU A 104 3.06 6.33 12.31
CA GLU A 104 3.20 7.76 12.54
C GLU A 104 4.48 8.33 11.90
N THR A 105 5.55 7.52 11.88
CA THR A 105 6.81 7.90 11.24
C THR A 105 6.67 7.99 9.73
N ALA A 106 5.93 7.07 9.07
CA ALA A 106 5.63 7.16 7.64
C ALA A 106 4.87 8.45 7.32
N VAL A 107 3.78 8.74 8.05
CA VAL A 107 2.96 9.94 7.90
C VAL A 107 3.79 11.21 8.08
N ARG A 108 4.62 11.28 9.12
CA ARG A 108 5.51 12.43 9.36
C ARG A 108 6.54 12.59 8.24
N THR A 109 7.08 11.49 7.73
CA THR A 109 8.06 11.50 6.63
C THR A 109 7.41 11.95 5.33
N ALA A 110 6.19 11.47 5.01
CA ALA A 110 5.43 11.91 3.84
C ALA A 110 5.17 13.43 3.87
N ARG A 111 4.69 13.95 5.00
CA ARG A 111 4.52 15.42 5.19
C ARG A 111 5.82 16.20 5.01
N SER A 112 6.95 15.66 5.47
CA SER A 112 8.26 16.31 5.32
C SER A 112 8.78 16.24 3.88
N ARG A 113 8.47 15.16 3.16
CA ARG A 113 8.84 14.95 1.74
C ARG A 113 8.05 15.89 0.83
N TYR A 114 6.79 16.16 1.18
CA TYR A 114 5.85 16.97 0.41
C TYR A 114 5.28 18.15 1.22
N PRO A 115 6.11 19.15 1.59
CA PRO A 115 5.72 20.20 2.51
C PRO A 115 4.63 21.14 1.97
N ASP A 116 4.47 21.22 0.65
CA ASP A 116 3.48 22.06 -0.04
C ASP A 116 2.29 21.22 -0.54
N SER A 117 2.17 19.97 -0.11
CA SER A 117 1.10 19.06 -0.54
C SER A 117 -0.28 19.50 -0.04
N ALA A 118 -1.30 19.27 -0.87
CA ALA A 118 -2.70 19.39 -0.49
C ALA A 118 -3.27 18.09 0.12
N VAL A 119 -2.49 17.01 0.19
CA VAL A 119 -2.90 15.72 0.76
C VAL A 119 -3.01 15.84 2.28
N ASP A 120 -4.15 15.40 2.83
CA ASP A 120 -4.31 15.22 4.27
C ASP A 120 -3.75 13.85 4.69
N TYR A 121 -2.51 13.84 5.16
CA TYR A 121 -1.86 12.64 5.67
C TYR A 121 -2.28 12.37 7.12
N VAL A 122 -2.80 11.19 7.41
CA VAL A 122 -3.39 10.81 8.70
C VAL A 122 -2.81 9.49 9.21
N THR A 123 -2.54 9.38 10.51
CA THR A 123 -2.23 8.10 11.13
C THR A 123 -3.53 7.38 11.47
N ALA A 124 -3.74 6.19 10.90
CA ALA A 124 -4.94 5.37 11.17
C ALA A 124 -4.68 3.88 10.90
N ASP A 125 -5.45 3.04 11.58
CA ASP A 125 -5.42 1.59 11.41
C ASP A 125 -6.48 1.14 10.39
N LEU A 126 -6.05 0.41 9.35
CA LEU A 126 -6.95 -0.19 8.36
C LEU A 126 -7.92 -1.21 8.99
N LEU A 127 -7.50 -1.87 10.06
CA LEU A 127 -8.34 -2.88 10.74
C LEU A 127 -9.39 -2.23 11.66
N GLU A 128 -9.16 -1.00 12.13
CA GLU A 128 -10.07 -0.20 12.96
C GLU A 128 -10.23 1.24 12.40
N PRO A 129 -10.69 1.39 11.14
CA PRO A 129 -10.69 2.69 10.47
C PRO A 129 -11.76 3.64 11.05
N PRO A 130 -11.53 4.96 10.94
CA PRO A 130 -12.52 5.96 11.30
C PRO A 130 -13.87 5.74 10.58
N SER A 131 -14.96 5.74 11.32
CA SER A 131 -16.32 5.54 10.77
C SER A 131 -16.72 6.63 9.77
N ALA A 132 -16.13 7.82 9.86
CA ALA A 132 -16.35 8.94 8.95
C ALA A 132 -15.93 8.63 7.49
N TRP A 133 -15.13 7.61 7.25
CA TRP A 133 -14.71 7.22 5.90
C TRP A 133 -15.68 6.25 5.22
N THR A 134 -16.68 5.73 5.96
CA THR A 134 -17.67 4.80 5.40
C THR A 134 -18.48 5.46 4.29
N GLU A 135 -18.42 4.88 3.09
CA GLU A 135 -19.11 5.33 1.86
C GLU A 135 -18.84 6.82 1.53
N ALA A 136 -17.60 7.30 1.81
CA ALA A 136 -17.29 8.71 1.75
C ALA A 136 -16.39 9.12 0.57
N CYS A 137 -15.81 8.16 -0.17
CA CYS A 137 -14.78 8.44 -1.17
C CYS A 137 -15.21 8.02 -2.57
N ASP A 138 -15.05 8.94 -3.53
CA ASP A 138 -15.33 8.69 -4.96
C ASP A 138 -14.24 7.82 -5.59
N LEU A 139 -13.02 7.87 -5.07
CA LEU A 139 -11.90 7.02 -5.43
C LEU A 139 -11.24 6.47 -4.16
N VAL A 140 -11.08 5.16 -4.09
CA VAL A 140 -10.25 4.50 -3.08
C VAL A 140 -9.12 3.79 -3.81
N VAL A 141 -7.87 4.00 -3.38
CA VAL A 141 -6.69 3.33 -3.91
C VAL A 141 -6.11 2.44 -2.82
N GLU A 142 -6.12 1.16 -3.05
CA GLU A 142 -5.39 0.15 -2.31
C GLU A 142 -4.21 -0.31 -3.16
N CYS A 143 -2.99 -0.05 -2.71
CA CYS A 143 -1.78 -0.39 -3.43
C CYS A 143 -0.80 -1.12 -2.51
N GLN A 144 -0.79 -2.45 -2.58
CA GLN A 144 0.13 -3.33 -1.86
C GLN A 144 0.03 -3.28 -0.32
N THR A 145 -1.06 -2.76 0.24
CA THR A 145 -1.25 -2.63 1.70
C THR A 145 -1.81 -3.91 2.32
N VAL A 146 -2.90 -4.45 1.76
CA VAL A 146 -3.55 -5.67 2.29
C VAL A 146 -2.57 -6.84 2.29
N GLN A 147 -1.80 -7.03 1.22
CA GLN A 147 -0.78 -8.07 1.12
C GLN A 147 0.37 -7.95 2.14
N SER A 148 0.50 -6.80 2.77
CA SER A 148 1.53 -6.55 3.80
C SER A 148 1.05 -6.91 5.21
N LEU A 149 -0.23 -7.23 5.37
CA LEU A 149 -0.81 -7.80 6.58
C LEU A 149 -0.71 -9.32 6.56
N PRO A 150 -0.71 -10.00 7.72
CA PRO A 150 -0.75 -11.45 7.76
C PRO A 150 -2.08 -11.98 7.19
N PRO A 151 -2.10 -13.18 6.57
CA PRO A 151 -3.26 -13.70 5.82
C PRO A 151 -4.58 -13.74 6.60
N GLU A 152 -4.51 -13.98 7.91
CA GLU A 152 -5.68 -13.98 8.79
C GLU A 152 -6.38 -12.62 8.90
N ALA A 153 -5.68 -11.51 8.59
CA ALA A 153 -6.22 -10.16 8.59
C ALA A 153 -6.75 -9.71 7.22
N HIS A 154 -6.43 -10.41 6.13
CA HIS A 154 -6.75 -9.98 4.77
C HIS A 154 -8.24 -9.74 4.57
N LEU A 155 -9.11 -10.68 4.94
CA LEU A 155 -10.55 -10.53 4.71
C LEU A 155 -11.16 -9.36 5.48
N ALA A 156 -10.68 -9.07 6.68
CA ALA A 156 -11.13 -7.92 7.46
C ALA A 156 -10.68 -6.60 6.81
N ALA A 157 -9.41 -6.53 6.38
CA ALA A 157 -8.86 -5.39 5.66
C ALA A 157 -9.58 -5.14 4.34
N ILE A 158 -9.81 -6.18 3.51
CA ILE A 158 -10.57 -6.14 2.26
C ILE A 158 -11.98 -5.57 2.49
N ALA A 159 -12.68 -6.06 3.51
CA ALA A 159 -14.02 -5.57 3.85
C ALA A 159 -14.01 -4.09 4.23
N ASN A 160 -13.01 -3.64 5.01
CA ASN A 160 -12.87 -2.24 5.39
C ASN A 160 -12.55 -1.34 4.18
N VAL A 161 -11.61 -1.75 3.31
CA VAL A 161 -11.31 -1.02 2.06
C VAL A 161 -12.57 -0.84 1.22
N GLY A 162 -13.36 -1.91 1.02
CA GLY A 162 -14.61 -1.85 0.27
C GLY A 162 -15.61 -0.85 0.87
N ARG A 163 -15.68 -0.74 2.20
CA ARG A 163 -16.63 0.16 2.89
C ARG A 163 -16.34 1.65 2.68
N PHE A 164 -15.14 2.04 2.28
CA PHE A 164 -14.79 3.45 2.06
C PHE A 164 -15.41 4.03 0.78
N VAL A 165 -15.75 3.17 -0.19
CA VAL A 165 -16.22 3.59 -1.51
C VAL A 165 -17.62 4.16 -1.42
N ALA A 166 -17.82 5.40 -1.87
CA ALA A 166 -19.12 6.06 -1.94
C ALA A 166 -20.03 5.44 -3.02
N PRO A 167 -21.36 5.63 -2.95
CA PRO A 167 -22.26 5.27 -4.05
C PRO A 167 -21.78 5.89 -5.38
N GLY A 168 -21.59 5.05 -6.41
CA GLY A 168 -21.02 5.44 -7.70
C GLY A 168 -19.49 5.58 -7.73
N GLY A 169 -18.82 5.41 -6.59
CA GLY A 169 -17.36 5.49 -6.46
C GLY A 169 -16.65 4.29 -7.04
N LEU A 170 -15.33 4.42 -7.14
CA LEU A 170 -14.39 3.43 -7.68
C LEU A 170 -13.38 3.02 -6.62
N LEU A 171 -13.13 1.71 -6.51
CA LEU A 171 -11.98 1.14 -5.85
C LEU A 171 -10.99 0.64 -6.90
N LEU A 172 -9.74 1.08 -6.79
CA LEU A 172 -8.60 0.52 -7.52
C LEU A 172 -7.74 -0.30 -6.56
N VAL A 173 -7.52 -1.55 -6.90
CA VAL A 173 -6.65 -2.48 -6.15
C VAL A 173 -5.45 -2.84 -6.99
N ILE A 174 -4.24 -2.68 -6.43
CA ILE A 174 -2.98 -3.12 -7.01
C ILE A 174 -2.27 -4.00 -5.98
N ALA A 175 -2.04 -5.26 -6.31
CA ALA A 175 -1.42 -6.21 -5.40
C ALA A 175 -0.49 -7.19 -6.13
N LEU A 176 0.40 -7.84 -5.38
CA LEU A 176 1.09 -9.04 -5.88
C LEU A 176 0.08 -10.17 -6.00
N GLY A 177 0.16 -10.91 -7.10
CA GLY A 177 -0.56 -12.15 -7.31
C GLY A 177 0.14 -13.31 -6.61
N GLU A 178 -0.59 -14.41 -6.46
CA GLU A 178 -0.08 -15.64 -5.91
C GLU A 178 1.09 -16.16 -6.77
N VAL A 179 2.26 -16.16 -6.20
CA VAL A 179 3.43 -16.92 -6.66
C VAL A 179 3.59 -18.09 -5.72
N GLU A 180 4.38 -19.11 -6.08
CA GLU A 180 4.64 -20.29 -5.22
C GLU A 180 4.72 -19.94 -3.72
N PRO A 181 4.45 -20.87 -2.79
CA PRO A 181 4.35 -20.59 -1.35
C PRO A 181 5.47 -19.68 -0.87
N PHE A 182 5.12 -18.49 -0.40
CA PHE A 182 6.05 -17.43 -0.03
C PHE A 182 5.90 -17.12 1.46
N GLU A 183 6.99 -17.17 2.19
CA GLU A 183 7.03 -16.73 3.58
C GLU A 183 7.11 -15.19 3.62
N GLY A 184 5.95 -14.53 3.70
CA GLY A 184 5.84 -13.05 3.71
C GLY A 184 6.51 -12.37 4.90
N PRO A 185 6.43 -11.05 5.05
CA PRO A 185 5.78 -10.13 4.10
C PRO A 185 6.57 -9.92 2.80
N PRO A 186 5.89 -9.53 1.71
CA PRO A 186 4.45 -9.49 1.57
C PRO A 186 3.84 -10.89 1.42
N TRP A 187 2.54 -11.04 1.72
CA TRP A 187 1.74 -12.25 1.44
C TRP A 187 0.88 -11.98 0.21
N PRO A 188 1.26 -12.49 -0.98
CA PRO A 188 0.55 -12.23 -2.23
C PRO A 188 -0.92 -12.61 -2.14
N LEU A 189 -1.80 -11.81 -2.75
CA LEU A 189 -3.24 -12.07 -2.72
C LEU A 189 -3.63 -13.14 -3.74
N THR A 190 -4.43 -14.08 -3.30
CA THR A 190 -5.07 -15.07 -4.16
C THR A 190 -6.15 -14.44 -5.03
N ARG A 191 -6.54 -15.10 -6.11
CA ARG A 191 -7.68 -14.68 -6.92
C ARG A 191 -8.96 -14.56 -6.09
N SER A 192 -9.19 -15.45 -5.14
CA SER A 192 -10.37 -15.41 -4.26
C SER A 192 -10.38 -14.20 -3.34
N GLU A 193 -9.23 -13.73 -2.87
CA GLU A 193 -9.12 -12.50 -2.09
C GLU A 193 -9.35 -11.26 -2.95
N ILE A 194 -8.86 -11.24 -4.20
CA ILE A 194 -9.20 -10.18 -5.16
C ILE A 194 -10.72 -10.16 -5.43
N ASP A 195 -11.34 -11.32 -5.66
CA ASP A 195 -12.79 -11.40 -5.87
C ASP A 195 -13.59 -10.98 -4.62
N ALA A 196 -13.02 -11.13 -3.41
CA ALA A 196 -13.64 -10.70 -2.15
C ALA A 196 -13.83 -9.18 -2.05
N PHE A 197 -13.07 -8.36 -2.77
CA PHE A 197 -13.32 -6.91 -2.85
C PHE A 197 -14.67 -6.59 -3.50
N ALA A 198 -15.28 -7.51 -4.27
CA ALA A 198 -16.61 -7.33 -4.83
C ALA A 198 -17.74 -7.51 -3.80
N ALA A 199 -17.43 -7.78 -2.52
CA ALA A 199 -18.42 -7.90 -1.47
C ALA A 199 -18.96 -6.53 -1.02
N GLY A 200 -20.00 -6.52 -0.18
CA GLY A 200 -20.49 -5.30 0.48
C GLY A 200 -21.08 -4.25 -0.47
N GLY A 201 -21.63 -4.66 -1.61
CA GLY A 201 -22.27 -3.76 -2.57
C GLY A 201 -21.35 -3.26 -3.70
N LEU A 202 -20.11 -3.73 -3.75
CA LEU A 202 -19.21 -3.50 -4.87
C LEU A 202 -19.39 -4.55 -5.97
N SER A 203 -19.13 -4.17 -7.21
CA SER A 203 -19.12 -5.06 -8.37
C SER A 203 -17.81 -4.92 -9.12
N ALA A 204 -17.20 -6.03 -9.53
CA ALA A 204 -15.98 -6.00 -10.33
C ALA A 204 -16.28 -5.39 -11.71
N VAL A 205 -15.51 -4.37 -12.10
CA VAL A 205 -15.53 -3.76 -13.42
C VAL A 205 -14.47 -4.40 -14.30
N ARG A 206 -13.29 -4.59 -13.75
CA ARG A 206 -12.13 -5.14 -14.44
C ARG A 206 -11.23 -5.85 -13.42
N VAL A 207 -10.75 -7.02 -13.76
CA VAL A 207 -9.72 -7.73 -13.00
C VAL A 207 -8.67 -8.23 -13.98
N GLU A 208 -7.47 -7.71 -13.87
CA GLU A 208 -6.34 -8.07 -14.72
C GLU A 208 -5.30 -8.83 -13.92
N ASP A 209 -4.86 -9.94 -14.48
CA ASP A 209 -3.67 -10.67 -14.04
C ASP A 209 -2.52 -10.27 -14.96
N LEU A 210 -1.59 -9.46 -14.44
CA LEU A 210 -0.50 -8.86 -15.18
C LEU A 210 0.80 -9.59 -14.85
N SER A 211 1.26 -10.45 -15.76
CA SER A 211 2.59 -11.05 -15.64
C SER A 211 3.67 -10.01 -15.97
N HIS A 212 4.75 -10.03 -15.20
CA HIS A 212 5.90 -9.17 -15.48
C HIS A 212 6.69 -9.72 -16.67
N GLN A 213 6.98 -8.86 -17.68
CA GLN A 213 7.66 -9.31 -18.90
C GLN A 213 9.05 -9.89 -18.64
N ASP A 214 9.79 -9.31 -17.67
CA ASP A 214 11.14 -9.72 -17.32
C ASP A 214 11.18 -10.78 -16.21
N ASN A 215 10.07 -11.05 -15.56
CA ASN A 215 9.92 -12.10 -14.53
C ASN A 215 8.55 -12.77 -14.63
N PRO A 216 8.43 -13.81 -15.48
CA PRO A 216 7.14 -14.51 -15.71
C PRO A 216 6.56 -15.19 -14.46
N GLY A 217 7.38 -15.40 -13.41
CA GLY A 217 6.93 -15.92 -12.11
C GLY A 217 6.33 -14.85 -11.20
N LEU A 218 6.40 -13.55 -11.57
CA LEU A 218 5.85 -12.48 -10.78
C LEU A 218 4.52 -12.00 -11.37
N HIS A 219 3.42 -12.36 -10.72
CA HIS A 219 2.09 -11.89 -11.05
C HIS A 219 1.74 -10.63 -10.28
N ARG A 220 0.93 -9.75 -10.89
CA ARG A 220 0.35 -8.58 -10.25
C ARG A 220 -1.11 -8.47 -10.61
N TRP A 221 -1.92 -8.20 -9.62
CA TRP A 221 -3.32 -7.83 -9.81
C TRP A 221 -3.44 -6.32 -10.02
N ARG A 222 -4.26 -5.92 -10.99
CA ARG A 222 -4.86 -4.61 -11.08
C ARG A 222 -6.36 -4.81 -11.25
N ALA A 223 -7.14 -4.39 -10.25
CA ALA A 223 -8.57 -4.64 -10.25
C ALA A 223 -9.35 -3.36 -9.93
N GLU A 224 -10.47 -3.18 -10.62
CA GLU A 224 -11.39 -2.07 -10.46
C GLU A 224 -12.75 -2.57 -10.02
N PHE A 225 -13.31 -1.95 -8.98
CA PHE A 225 -14.63 -2.26 -8.45
C PHE A 225 -15.45 -0.98 -8.32
N ARG A 226 -16.76 -1.06 -8.56
CA ARG A 226 -17.70 0.06 -8.39
C ARG A 226 -18.80 -0.29 -7.39
N ARG A 227 -19.17 0.73 -6.62
CA ARG A 227 -20.37 0.67 -5.75
C ARG A 227 -21.59 1.20 -6.47
#